data_780c2f8759e36249a6779b60a1dbcc81
#
_entry.id   780c2f8759e36249a6779b60a1dbcc81
#
_cell.length_a   1.000
_cell.length_b   1.000
_cell.length_c   1.000
_cell.angle_alpha   90.00
_cell.angle_beta   90.00
_cell.angle_gamma   90.00
#
_symmetry.space_group_name_H-M   'P 1'
#
loop_
_entity.id
_entity.type
_entity.pdbx_description
1 polymer ?
#
loop_
_entity_poly.entity_id
_entity_poly.type
_entity_poly.pdbx_seq_one_letter_code
_entity_poly.pdbx_strand_id
1 'polypeptide(L)'
;PESTPIRPIKSVAVIGAGTMGSGISMNFLNAGIPVTMLETKQDGLDRGVATVSKNYQSTVKRGKLTQEKCDQRMALLKPSLNYDDIGVKEQVFSKLDSVMKPGAILASNTSTLDLNKIASFTKRPQDVVGLHFFSPANVMKLLEVVRGAQTSHDVLATVMKLAKKIKKTAVVSGVCDGFIGNRMIEQYSRQAIFMLDEGASVEQIDRAIENFGFAMGPFRMGDLAGNDIGWHIRQRRYVERPDLTYSRAGDRLCEMGRFGQ
;
A
#
# COMPACT_ATOMS: atom_id res chain seq x y z
N PRO A 1 -21.14 13.91 6.75
CA PRO A 1 -22.19 14.07 7.74
C PRO A 1 -22.53 12.73 8.38
N GLU A 2 -22.97 12.73 9.64
CA GLU A 2 -23.36 11.52 10.38
C GLU A 2 -24.53 10.75 9.73
N SER A 3 -25.28 11.42 8.86
CA SER A 3 -26.41 10.86 8.09
C SER A 3 -25.99 10.10 6.81
N THR A 4 -24.71 10.06 6.44
CA THR A 4 -24.29 9.38 5.20
C THR A 4 -24.43 7.86 5.36
N PRO A 5 -25.16 7.15 4.46
CA PRO A 5 -25.31 5.70 4.53
C PRO A 5 -23.97 4.99 4.49
N ILE A 6 -23.86 3.88 5.22
CA ILE A 6 -22.66 3.05 5.29
C ILE A 6 -22.99 1.66 4.77
N ARG A 7 -22.20 1.18 3.82
CA ARG A 7 -22.36 -0.17 3.28
C ARG A 7 -21.80 -1.21 4.26
N PRO A 8 -22.50 -2.32 4.53
CA PRO A 8 -21.99 -3.38 5.38
C PRO A 8 -20.88 -4.16 4.65
N ILE A 9 -19.67 -4.16 5.19
CA ILE A 9 -18.54 -4.97 4.68
C ILE A 9 -18.53 -6.28 5.44
N LYS A 10 -18.95 -7.37 4.77
CA LYS A 10 -19.01 -8.73 5.34
C LYS A 10 -17.75 -9.56 5.05
N SER A 11 -17.10 -9.33 3.94
CA SER A 11 -15.88 -10.01 3.51
C SER A 11 -15.09 -9.12 2.55
N VAL A 12 -13.81 -9.45 2.38
CA VAL A 12 -12.89 -8.73 1.47
C VAL A 12 -12.19 -9.73 0.58
N ALA A 13 -11.98 -9.39 -0.68
CA ALA A 13 -11.04 -10.07 -1.57
C ALA A 13 -9.79 -9.22 -1.71
N VAL A 14 -8.62 -9.83 -1.53
CA VAL A 14 -7.30 -9.21 -1.72
C VAL A 14 -6.63 -9.89 -2.90
N ILE A 15 -6.30 -9.09 -3.91
CA ILE A 15 -5.73 -9.54 -5.16
C ILE A 15 -4.22 -9.32 -5.15
N GLY A 16 -3.47 -10.40 -5.32
CA GLY A 16 -2.03 -10.49 -5.14
C GLY A 16 -1.66 -10.95 -3.72
N ALA A 17 -0.85 -12.01 -3.62
CA ALA A 17 -0.40 -12.62 -2.38
C ALA A 17 1.04 -12.24 -1.99
N GLY A 18 1.60 -11.19 -2.58
CA GLY A 18 2.91 -10.64 -2.24
C GLY A 18 2.93 -9.95 -0.87
N THR A 19 4.05 -9.28 -0.56
CA THR A 19 4.28 -8.59 0.73
C THR A 19 3.12 -7.66 1.12
N MET A 20 2.67 -6.81 0.18
CA MET A 20 1.55 -5.90 0.45
C MET A 20 0.23 -6.64 0.63
N GLY A 21 -0.12 -7.57 -0.28
CA GLY A 21 -1.38 -8.32 -0.19
C GLY A 21 -1.48 -9.16 1.07
N SER A 22 -0.40 -9.81 1.49
CA SER A 22 -0.32 -10.54 2.77
C SER A 22 -0.54 -9.60 3.96
N GLY A 23 0.14 -8.44 3.99
CA GLY A 23 0.00 -7.46 5.06
C GLY A 23 -1.40 -6.82 5.10
N ILE A 24 -1.99 -6.50 3.94
CA ILE A 24 -3.36 -5.97 3.83
C ILE A 24 -4.36 -7.01 4.35
N SER A 25 -4.22 -8.28 3.95
CA SER A 25 -5.07 -9.38 4.44
C SER A 25 -5.05 -9.46 5.96
N MET A 26 -3.88 -9.39 6.59
CA MET A 26 -3.75 -9.41 8.05
C MET A 26 -4.53 -8.29 8.76
N ASN A 27 -4.66 -7.10 8.17
CA ASN A 27 -5.46 -6.03 8.76
C ASN A 27 -6.94 -6.42 8.89
N PHE A 28 -7.49 -7.04 7.85
CA PHE A 28 -8.89 -7.50 7.85
C PHE A 28 -9.10 -8.71 8.75
N LEU A 29 -8.18 -9.69 8.71
CA LEU A 29 -8.21 -10.86 9.60
C LEU A 29 -8.14 -10.45 11.09
N ASN A 30 -7.32 -9.46 11.42
CA ASN A 30 -7.22 -8.90 12.77
C ASN A 30 -8.53 -8.25 13.25
N ALA A 31 -9.32 -7.73 12.32
CA ALA A 31 -10.63 -7.14 12.59
C ALA A 31 -11.80 -8.14 12.51
N GLY A 32 -11.51 -9.44 12.35
CA GLY A 32 -12.51 -10.49 12.24
C GLY A 32 -13.29 -10.48 10.92
N ILE A 33 -12.70 -9.89 9.86
CA ILE A 33 -13.32 -9.84 8.53
C ILE A 33 -12.73 -10.97 7.68
N PRO A 34 -13.55 -11.89 7.14
CA PRO A 34 -13.09 -12.93 6.22
C PRO A 34 -12.40 -12.36 4.99
N VAL A 35 -11.29 -12.97 4.59
CA VAL A 35 -10.49 -12.57 3.44
C VAL A 35 -10.36 -13.71 2.45
N THR A 36 -10.69 -13.46 1.19
CA THR A 36 -10.29 -14.31 0.08
C THR A 36 -9.00 -13.73 -0.52
N MET A 37 -7.89 -14.46 -0.41
CA MET A 37 -6.61 -14.10 -1.02
C MET A 37 -6.50 -14.75 -2.39
N LEU A 38 -6.42 -13.93 -3.43
CA LEU A 38 -6.37 -14.36 -4.83
C LEU A 38 -4.95 -14.17 -5.38
N GLU A 39 -4.46 -15.18 -6.10
CA GLU A 39 -3.16 -15.13 -6.78
C GLU A 39 -3.24 -15.94 -8.09
N THR A 40 -2.42 -15.57 -9.08
CA THR A 40 -2.43 -16.22 -10.40
C THR A 40 -1.64 -17.54 -10.43
N LYS A 41 -0.67 -17.70 -9.51
CA LYS A 41 0.21 -18.87 -9.44
C LYS A 41 0.16 -19.50 -8.05
N GLN A 42 0.12 -20.85 -8.02
CA GLN A 42 0.10 -21.61 -6.77
C GLN A 42 1.26 -21.24 -5.84
N ASP A 43 2.49 -21.20 -6.36
CA ASP A 43 3.68 -20.84 -5.57
C ASP A 43 3.59 -19.45 -4.94
N GLY A 44 2.99 -18.48 -5.66
CA GLY A 44 2.74 -17.14 -5.14
C GLY A 44 1.73 -17.15 -4.01
N LEU A 45 0.65 -17.91 -4.18
CA LEU A 45 -0.40 -18.08 -3.17
C LEU A 45 0.14 -18.75 -1.91
N ASP A 46 0.89 -19.84 -2.06
CA ASP A 46 1.48 -20.58 -0.95
C ASP A 46 2.46 -19.70 -0.14
N ARG A 47 3.32 -18.93 -0.83
CA ARG A 47 4.21 -17.96 -0.18
C ARG A 47 3.42 -16.88 0.58
N GLY A 48 2.32 -16.39 0.01
CA GLY A 48 1.47 -15.38 0.65
C GLY A 48 0.83 -15.92 1.94
N VAL A 49 0.24 -17.10 1.88
CA VAL A 49 -0.36 -17.78 3.03
C VAL A 49 0.70 -18.08 4.10
N ALA A 50 1.87 -18.60 3.69
CA ALA A 50 2.99 -18.86 4.58
C ALA A 50 3.49 -17.58 5.26
N THR A 51 3.53 -16.45 4.55
CA THR A 51 3.91 -15.15 5.12
C THR A 51 2.95 -14.71 6.21
N VAL A 52 1.64 -14.80 5.97
CA VAL A 52 0.61 -14.48 6.98
C VAL A 52 0.77 -15.37 8.21
N SER A 53 0.88 -16.68 7.99
CA SER A 53 1.07 -17.66 9.07
C SER A 53 2.33 -17.39 9.89
N LYS A 54 3.49 -17.19 9.23
CA LYS A 54 4.78 -16.87 9.87
C LYS A 54 4.69 -15.60 10.73
N ASN A 55 4.04 -14.55 10.24
CA ASN A 55 3.87 -13.30 10.99
C ASN A 55 3.01 -13.50 12.24
N TYR A 56 1.93 -14.27 12.16
CA TYR A 56 1.12 -14.60 13.33
C TYR A 56 1.87 -15.47 14.32
N GLN A 57 2.54 -16.53 13.87
CA GLN A 57 3.35 -17.41 14.73
C GLN A 57 4.49 -16.66 15.43
N SER A 58 5.14 -15.73 14.73
CA SER A 58 6.12 -14.84 15.35
C SER A 58 5.50 -13.97 16.45
N THR A 59 4.26 -13.54 16.28
CA THR A 59 3.53 -12.75 17.28
C THR A 59 3.12 -13.59 18.49
N VAL A 60 2.75 -14.85 18.26
CA VAL A 60 2.47 -15.85 19.31
C VAL A 60 3.74 -16.13 20.13
N LYS A 61 4.87 -16.42 19.47
CA LYS A 61 6.16 -16.66 20.14
C LYS A 61 6.59 -15.51 21.03
N ARG A 62 6.23 -14.28 20.68
CA ARG A 62 6.50 -13.07 21.48
C ARG A 62 5.45 -12.80 22.58
N GLY A 63 4.51 -13.72 22.81
CA GLY A 63 3.47 -13.58 23.82
C GLY A 63 2.42 -12.47 23.56
N LYS A 64 2.40 -11.90 22.35
CA LYS A 64 1.50 -10.78 21.96
C LYS A 64 0.18 -11.26 21.32
N LEU A 65 0.05 -12.57 21.08
CA LEU A 65 -1.13 -13.23 20.53
C LEU A 65 -1.21 -14.65 21.09
N THR A 66 -2.41 -15.12 21.46
CA THR A 66 -2.60 -16.52 21.84
C THR A 66 -2.68 -17.41 20.61
N GLN A 67 -2.32 -18.70 20.74
CA GLN A 67 -2.41 -19.66 19.65
C GLN A 67 -3.87 -19.77 19.15
N GLU A 68 -4.83 -19.85 20.05
CA GLU A 68 -6.26 -19.90 19.72
C GLU A 68 -6.70 -18.73 18.82
N LYS A 69 -6.30 -17.49 19.15
CA LYS A 69 -6.60 -16.33 18.32
C LYS A 69 -5.87 -16.34 16.98
N CYS A 70 -4.66 -16.92 16.93
CA CYS A 70 -3.95 -17.16 15.68
C CYS A 70 -4.75 -18.10 14.77
N ASP A 71 -5.21 -19.21 15.31
CA ASP A 71 -5.97 -20.23 14.57
C ASP A 71 -7.32 -19.66 14.09
N GLN A 72 -8.02 -18.92 14.94
CA GLN A 72 -9.26 -18.22 14.56
C GLN A 72 -9.05 -17.25 13.39
N ARG A 73 -7.95 -16.49 13.40
CA ARG A 73 -7.63 -15.55 12.30
C ARG A 73 -7.28 -16.28 11.01
N MET A 74 -6.47 -17.33 11.12
CA MET A 74 -6.10 -18.15 9.96
C MET A 74 -7.31 -18.85 9.34
N ALA A 75 -8.28 -19.28 10.14
CA ALA A 75 -9.54 -19.85 9.64
C ALA A 75 -10.40 -18.88 8.82
N LEU A 76 -10.20 -17.56 8.96
CA LEU A 76 -10.87 -16.54 8.15
C LEU A 76 -10.18 -16.29 6.80
N LEU A 77 -8.98 -16.85 6.57
CA LEU A 77 -8.24 -16.70 5.32
C LEU A 77 -8.59 -17.84 4.36
N LYS A 78 -9.15 -17.49 3.21
CA LYS A 78 -9.44 -18.42 2.12
C LYS A 78 -8.51 -18.15 0.95
N PRO A 79 -7.49 -18.99 0.70
CA PRO A 79 -6.67 -18.88 -0.50
C PRO A 79 -7.46 -19.34 -1.74
N SER A 80 -7.22 -18.70 -2.89
CA SER A 80 -7.88 -19.03 -4.15
C SER A 80 -7.00 -18.71 -5.34
N LEU A 81 -7.02 -19.58 -6.36
CA LEU A 81 -6.44 -19.36 -7.69
C LEU A 81 -7.52 -19.05 -8.75
N ASN A 82 -8.77 -18.93 -8.35
CA ASN A 82 -9.85 -18.78 -9.29
C ASN A 82 -9.89 -17.37 -9.88
N TYR A 83 -9.00 -17.18 -10.81
CA TYR A 83 -8.71 -15.98 -11.55
C TYR A 83 -8.64 -16.37 -13.02
N ASP A 84 -9.64 -16.05 -13.77
CA ASP A 84 -9.52 -16.14 -15.21
C ASP A 84 -8.59 -15.01 -15.68
N ASP A 85 -7.33 -15.34 -15.97
CA ASP A 85 -6.27 -14.51 -16.56
C ASP A 85 -6.43 -13.00 -16.39
N ILE A 86 -5.97 -12.45 -15.25
CA ILE A 86 -5.96 -11.01 -15.04
C ILE A 86 -4.53 -10.47 -15.19
N GLY A 87 -4.24 -9.95 -16.35
CA GLY A 87 -2.97 -9.27 -16.62
C GLY A 87 -2.90 -7.86 -15.98
N VAL A 88 -3.20 -6.81 -16.69
CA VAL A 88 -3.02 -5.40 -16.26
C VAL A 88 -4.23 -4.88 -15.47
N LYS A 89 -4.08 -3.78 -14.68
CA LYS A 89 -5.17 -3.20 -13.85
C LYS A 89 -6.47 -2.90 -14.62
N GLU A 90 -6.39 -2.55 -15.89
CA GLU A 90 -7.55 -2.39 -16.75
C GLU A 90 -8.38 -3.69 -16.81
N GLN A 91 -7.73 -4.80 -17.10
CA GLN A 91 -8.38 -6.12 -17.18
C GLN A 91 -8.91 -6.53 -15.81
N VAL A 92 -8.15 -6.26 -14.73
CA VAL A 92 -8.58 -6.56 -13.36
C VAL A 92 -9.87 -5.80 -13.02
N PHE A 93 -9.92 -4.49 -13.23
CA PHE A 93 -11.09 -3.69 -12.85
C PHE A 93 -12.28 -3.96 -13.77
N SER A 94 -12.09 -4.17 -15.08
CA SER A 94 -13.14 -4.59 -16.00
C SER A 94 -13.71 -5.96 -15.64
N LYS A 95 -12.86 -6.93 -15.27
CA LYS A 95 -13.31 -8.25 -14.82
C LYS A 95 -14.05 -8.17 -13.49
N LEU A 96 -13.50 -7.43 -12.51
CA LEU A 96 -14.18 -7.21 -11.22
C LEU A 96 -15.55 -6.58 -11.40
N ASP A 97 -15.67 -5.61 -12.31
CA ASP A 97 -16.95 -4.97 -12.62
C ASP A 97 -17.99 -5.98 -13.11
N SER A 98 -17.59 -6.99 -13.89
CA SER A 98 -18.46 -8.02 -14.45
C SER A 98 -18.88 -9.11 -13.45
N VAL A 99 -18.03 -9.42 -12.44
CA VAL A 99 -18.24 -10.57 -11.52
C VAL A 99 -18.64 -10.17 -10.11
N MET A 100 -18.34 -8.95 -9.70
CA MET A 100 -18.66 -8.48 -8.35
C MET A 100 -20.13 -8.05 -8.26
N LYS A 101 -20.77 -8.40 -7.15
CA LYS A 101 -22.16 -8.02 -6.88
C LYS A 101 -22.37 -6.50 -6.93
N PRO A 102 -23.57 -6.04 -7.32
CA PRO A 102 -23.93 -4.63 -7.23
C PRO A 102 -23.65 -4.05 -5.82
N GLY A 103 -23.13 -2.84 -5.76
CA GLY A 103 -22.77 -2.17 -4.51
C GLY A 103 -21.47 -2.65 -3.84
N ALA A 104 -20.74 -3.58 -4.45
CA ALA A 104 -19.40 -3.91 -3.97
C ALA A 104 -18.45 -2.76 -4.26
N ILE A 105 -17.64 -2.39 -3.27
CA ILE A 105 -16.61 -1.35 -3.41
C ILE A 105 -15.38 -1.98 -4.08
N LEU A 106 -14.89 -1.32 -5.13
CA LEU A 106 -13.68 -1.68 -5.84
C LEU A 106 -12.54 -0.75 -5.39
N ALA A 107 -11.53 -1.31 -4.77
CA ALA A 107 -10.43 -0.53 -4.19
C ALA A 107 -9.10 -0.83 -4.86
N SER A 108 -8.30 0.21 -5.12
CA SER A 108 -6.92 0.09 -5.63
C SER A 108 -5.91 0.52 -4.57
N ASN A 109 -4.86 -0.27 -4.36
CA ASN A 109 -3.70 0.09 -3.52
C ASN A 109 -2.58 0.75 -4.36
N THR A 110 -2.91 1.41 -5.46
CA THR A 110 -1.89 2.12 -6.24
C THR A 110 -1.29 3.29 -5.46
N SER A 111 -0.01 3.55 -5.67
CA SER A 111 0.68 4.74 -5.14
C SER A 111 0.86 5.84 -6.18
N THR A 112 0.76 5.51 -7.48
CA THR A 112 1.15 6.41 -8.58
C THR A 112 0.19 6.45 -9.75
N LEU A 113 -0.70 5.44 -9.90
CA LEU A 113 -1.65 5.43 -11.03
C LEU A 113 -2.85 6.32 -10.73
N ASP A 114 -3.31 7.02 -11.75
CA ASP A 114 -4.50 7.85 -11.69
C ASP A 114 -5.75 7.00 -11.39
N LEU A 115 -6.35 7.23 -10.23
CA LEU A 115 -7.55 6.53 -9.79
C LEU A 115 -8.76 6.80 -10.71
N ASN A 116 -8.84 7.98 -11.31
CA ASN A 116 -9.93 8.32 -12.24
C ASN A 116 -9.83 7.45 -13.51
N LYS A 117 -8.61 7.21 -13.99
CA LYS A 117 -8.37 6.29 -15.11
C LYS A 117 -8.73 4.85 -14.73
N ILE A 118 -8.40 4.42 -13.51
CA ILE A 118 -8.80 3.08 -13.01
C ILE A 118 -10.34 2.98 -12.94
N ALA A 119 -11.01 4.02 -12.45
CA ALA A 119 -12.46 4.06 -12.35
C ALA A 119 -13.14 4.00 -13.73
N SER A 120 -12.53 4.58 -14.77
CA SER A 120 -13.08 4.57 -16.13
C SER A 120 -13.09 3.18 -16.79
N PHE A 121 -12.37 2.20 -16.25
CA PHE A 121 -12.41 0.81 -16.69
C PHE A 121 -13.66 0.05 -16.20
N THR A 122 -14.50 0.68 -15.38
CA THR A 122 -15.71 0.07 -14.79
C THR A 122 -16.96 0.84 -15.22
N LYS A 123 -18.11 0.16 -15.20
CA LYS A 123 -19.44 0.77 -15.43
C LYS A 123 -19.99 1.45 -14.18
N ARG A 124 -19.27 1.39 -13.05
CA ARG A 124 -19.66 1.96 -11.76
C ARG A 124 -18.50 2.71 -11.09
N PRO A 125 -18.00 3.76 -11.74
CA PRO A 125 -16.88 4.55 -11.21
C PRO A 125 -17.16 5.17 -9.84
N GLN A 126 -18.43 5.35 -9.46
CA GLN A 126 -18.85 5.81 -8.12
C GLN A 126 -18.52 4.81 -7.01
N ASP A 127 -18.32 3.53 -7.33
CA ASP A 127 -17.97 2.47 -6.38
C ASP A 127 -16.44 2.27 -6.26
N VAL A 128 -15.65 3.03 -7.03
CA VAL A 128 -14.18 2.93 -7.05
C VAL A 128 -13.55 3.92 -6.07
N VAL A 129 -12.56 3.45 -5.30
CA VAL A 129 -11.81 4.25 -4.32
C VAL A 129 -10.35 3.77 -4.26
N GLY A 130 -9.43 4.66 -3.90
CA GLY A 130 -8.07 4.27 -3.56
C GLY A 130 -7.96 3.96 -2.07
N LEU A 131 -7.31 2.84 -1.74
CA LEU A 131 -6.93 2.49 -0.37
C LEU A 131 -5.42 2.21 -0.36
N HIS A 132 -4.63 3.27 -0.22
CA HIS A 132 -3.18 3.20 -0.27
C HIS A 132 -2.62 2.89 1.12
N PHE A 133 -2.18 1.65 1.30
CA PHE A 133 -1.47 1.19 2.49
C PHE A 133 0.04 1.38 2.31
N PHE A 134 0.72 1.63 3.43
CA PHE A 134 2.19 1.71 3.46
C PHE A 134 2.81 0.39 3.88
N SER A 135 3.97 0.07 3.33
CA SER A 135 4.70 -1.17 3.62
C SER A 135 5.48 -1.07 4.94
N PRO A 136 5.45 -2.10 5.80
CA PRO A 136 4.60 -3.28 5.78
C PRO A 136 3.16 -2.96 6.19
N ALA A 137 2.17 -3.37 5.39
CA ALA A 137 0.80 -2.93 5.59
C ALA A 137 0.17 -3.35 6.93
N ASN A 138 0.62 -4.45 7.52
CA ASN A 138 0.16 -4.92 8.83
C ASN A 138 0.76 -4.14 10.01
N VAL A 139 1.81 -3.35 9.78
CA VAL A 139 2.52 -2.57 10.80
C VAL A 139 2.21 -1.09 10.70
N MET A 140 2.33 -0.52 9.51
CA MET A 140 2.15 0.90 9.24
C MET A 140 0.71 1.33 9.49
N LYS A 141 0.53 2.41 10.27
CA LYS A 141 -0.81 2.85 10.69
C LYS A 141 -1.52 3.70 9.66
N LEU A 142 -0.79 4.44 8.82
CA LEU A 142 -1.37 5.35 7.85
C LEU A 142 -2.11 4.57 6.74
N LEU A 143 -3.29 5.06 6.40
CA LEU A 143 -4.08 4.65 5.24
C LEU A 143 -4.56 5.89 4.50
N GLU A 144 -4.10 6.10 3.30
CA GLU A 144 -4.62 7.16 2.45
C GLU A 144 -5.85 6.65 1.70
N VAL A 145 -6.98 7.31 1.95
CA VAL A 145 -8.23 7.06 1.25
C VAL A 145 -8.31 8.04 0.08
N VAL A 146 -8.01 7.55 -1.11
CA VAL A 146 -7.93 8.39 -2.31
C VAL A 146 -9.31 8.50 -2.94
N ARG A 147 -9.83 9.72 -2.94
CA ARG A 147 -11.12 10.07 -3.52
C ARG A 147 -10.94 10.39 -5.01
N GLY A 148 -11.50 9.56 -5.89
CA GLY A 148 -11.66 9.85 -7.31
C GLY A 148 -12.76 10.89 -7.55
N ALA A 149 -12.77 11.46 -8.74
CA ALA A 149 -13.74 12.49 -9.14
C ALA A 149 -15.20 12.01 -9.02
N GLN A 150 -15.44 10.72 -9.23
CA GLN A 150 -16.79 10.11 -9.20
C GLN A 150 -17.05 9.27 -7.95
N THR A 151 -16.06 9.08 -7.06
CA THR A 151 -16.24 8.28 -5.83
C THR A 151 -17.38 8.83 -4.99
N SER A 152 -18.39 8.00 -4.70
CA SER A 152 -19.58 8.41 -3.97
C SER A 152 -19.31 8.63 -2.48
N HIS A 153 -20.15 9.47 -1.85
CA HIS A 153 -19.99 9.82 -0.44
C HIS A 153 -20.19 8.63 0.51
N ASP A 154 -21.09 7.71 0.17
CA ASP A 154 -21.34 6.50 0.97
C ASP A 154 -20.16 5.51 0.89
N VAL A 155 -19.48 5.43 -0.25
CA VAL A 155 -18.23 4.67 -0.39
C VAL A 155 -17.16 5.29 0.51
N LEU A 156 -16.95 6.61 0.47
CA LEU A 156 -15.99 7.29 1.35
C LEU A 156 -16.32 7.08 2.83
N ALA A 157 -17.57 7.29 3.23
CA ALA A 157 -17.99 7.08 4.61
C ALA A 157 -17.77 5.62 5.06
N THR A 158 -18.07 4.67 4.18
CA THR A 158 -17.88 3.24 4.43
C THR A 158 -16.41 2.90 4.65
N VAL A 159 -15.51 3.35 3.76
CA VAL A 159 -14.08 3.01 3.87
C VAL A 159 -13.41 3.75 5.03
N MET A 160 -13.83 4.96 5.38
CA MET A 160 -13.35 5.66 6.57
C MET A 160 -13.76 4.93 7.87
N LYS A 161 -14.97 4.38 7.93
CA LYS A 161 -15.41 3.53 9.06
C LYS A 161 -14.65 2.20 9.07
N LEU A 162 -14.44 1.59 7.90
CA LEU A 162 -13.65 0.38 7.74
C LEU A 162 -12.21 0.59 8.22
N ALA A 163 -11.58 1.71 7.86
CA ALA A 163 -10.23 2.05 8.29
C ALA A 163 -10.10 2.09 9.83
N LYS A 164 -11.06 2.70 10.53
CA LYS A 164 -11.12 2.67 12.00
C LYS A 164 -11.24 1.24 12.52
N LYS A 165 -12.10 0.39 11.90
CA LYS A 165 -12.29 -1.01 12.30
C LYS A 165 -11.01 -1.82 12.18
N ILE A 166 -10.21 -1.58 11.13
CA ILE A 166 -8.91 -2.24 10.93
C ILE A 166 -7.74 -1.50 11.61
N LYS A 167 -8.04 -0.56 12.52
CA LYS A 167 -7.08 0.20 13.35
C LYS A 167 -6.07 1.01 12.53
N LYS A 168 -6.52 1.60 11.43
CA LYS A 168 -5.73 2.55 10.63
C LYS A 168 -6.08 3.99 10.96
N THR A 169 -5.08 4.85 10.84
CA THR A 169 -5.26 6.30 10.80
C THR A 169 -5.51 6.68 9.35
N ALA A 170 -6.77 6.94 9.03
CA ALA A 170 -7.18 7.25 7.66
C ALA A 170 -7.16 8.75 7.40
N VAL A 171 -6.61 9.12 6.24
CA VAL A 171 -6.61 10.50 5.71
C VAL A 171 -7.17 10.47 4.30
N VAL A 172 -8.09 11.40 4.00
CA VAL A 172 -8.65 11.52 2.64
C VAL A 172 -7.70 12.34 1.78
N SER A 173 -7.32 11.79 0.63
CA SER A 173 -6.51 12.46 -0.39
C SER A 173 -7.31 12.64 -1.68
N GLY A 174 -7.01 13.67 -2.46
CA GLY A 174 -7.38 13.75 -3.88
C GLY A 174 -6.47 12.90 -4.75
N VAL A 175 -6.81 12.81 -6.03
CA VAL A 175 -5.98 12.12 -7.03
C VAL A 175 -4.82 13.04 -7.43
N CYS A 176 -3.60 12.61 -7.11
CA CYS A 176 -2.36 13.25 -7.55
C CYS A 176 -1.20 12.25 -7.43
N ASP A 177 -0.10 12.46 -8.14
CA ASP A 177 1.07 11.59 -8.07
C ASP A 177 1.67 11.58 -6.65
N GLY A 178 1.81 10.39 -6.05
CA GLY A 178 2.33 10.18 -4.70
C GLY A 178 1.40 10.60 -3.56
N PHE A 179 0.19 11.00 -3.82
CA PHE A 179 -0.85 11.42 -2.86
C PHE A 179 -0.32 12.40 -1.79
N ILE A 180 -0.40 12.11 -0.50
CA ILE A 180 0.07 12.96 0.60
C ILE A 180 1.43 12.48 1.11
N GLY A 181 1.51 11.24 1.58
CA GLY A 181 2.67 10.70 2.28
C GLY A 181 3.91 10.62 1.39
N ASN A 182 3.77 10.04 0.19
CA ASN A 182 4.89 9.93 -0.73
C ASN A 182 5.39 11.30 -1.21
N ARG A 183 4.49 12.27 -1.41
CA ARG A 183 4.90 13.65 -1.75
C ARG A 183 5.70 14.31 -0.65
N MET A 184 5.32 14.12 0.62
CA MET A 184 6.07 14.65 1.76
C MET A 184 7.45 13.96 1.89
N ILE A 185 7.46 12.61 1.83
CA ILE A 185 8.70 11.83 1.91
C ILE A 185 9.66 12.19 0.78
N GLU A 186 9.15 12.40 -0.41
CA GLU A 186 9.97 12.77 -1.56
C GLU A 186 10.70 14.11 -1.34
N GLN A 187 9.99 15.16 -0.92
CA GLN A 187 10.60 16.46 -0.68
C GLN A 187 11.64 16.38 0.45
N TYR A 188 11.31 15.67 1.51
CA TYR A 188 12.20 15.42 2.63
C TYR A 188 13.47 14.67 2.19
N SER A 189 13.33 13.56 1.48
CA SER A 189 14.46 12.76 0.98
C SER A 189 15.31 13.53 -0.04
N ARG A 190 14.67 14.35 -0.89
CA ARG A 190 15.35 15.21 -1.85
C ARG A 190 16.27 16.23 -1.17
N GLN A 191 15.83 16.87 -0.09
CA GLN A 191 16.66 17.80 0.67
C GLN A 191 17.84 17.08 1.33
N ALA A 192 17.62 15.89 1.89
CA ALA A 192 18.69 15.08 2.46
C ALA A 192 19.78 14.72 1.44
N ILE A 193 19.38 14.34 0.21
CA ILE A 193 20.32 14.02 -0.85
C ILE A 193 21.08 15.27 -1.33
N PHE A 194 20.46 16.44 -1.39
CA PHE A 194 21.16 17.68 -1.72
C PHE A 194 22.21 18.05 -0.64
N MET A 195 21.90 17.88 0.63
CA MET A 195 22.91 18.06 1.70
C MET A 195 24.09 17.08 1.55
N LEU A 196 23.84 15.85 1.08
CA LEU A 196 24.92 14.90 0.74
C LEU A 196 25.77 15.43 -0.40
N ASP A 197 25.17 15.96 -1.47
CA ASP A 197 25.88 16.55 -2.61
C ASP A 197 26.70 17.78 -2.19
N GLU A 198 26.27 18.50 -1.14
CA GLU A 198 26.97 19.65 -0.54
C GLU A 198 28.10 19.24 0.43
N GLY A 199 28.28 17.94 0.68
CA GLY A 199 29.40 17.39 1.46
C GLY A 199 29.08 16.92 2.87
N ALA A 200 27.81 16.94 3.31
CA ALA A 200 27.43 16.29 4.56
C ALA A 200 27.51 14.76 4.44
N SER A 201 27.89 14.06 5.52
CA SER A 201 27.90 12.60 5.48
C SER A 201 26.50 12.00 5.73
N VAL A 202 26.29 10.77 5.24
CA VAL A 202 25.06 9.99 5.49
C VAL A 202 24.77 9.90 7.00
N GLU A 203 25.80 9.61 7.80
CA GLU A 203 25.65 9.47 9.25
C GLU A 203 25.27 10.78 9.94
N GLN A 204 25.79 11.91 9.47
CA GLN A 204 25.44 13.22 10.01
C GLN A 204 23.97 13.53 9.78
N ILE A 205 23.50 13.29 8.57
CA ILE A 205 22.10 13.57 8.17
C ILE A 205 21.15 12.63 8.91
N ASP A 206 21.40 11.32 8.87
CA ASP A 206 20.54 10.32 9.51
C ASP A 206 20.47 10.56 11.02
N ARG A 207 21.61 10.82 11.68
CA ARG A 207 21.66 11.10 13.12
C ARG A 207 20.94 12.40 13.51
N ALA A 208 21.04 13.45 12.68
CA ALA A 208 20.34 14.70 12.93
C ALA A 208 18.82 14.50 12.93
N ILE A 209 18.31 13.72 11.98
CA ILE A 209 16.89 13.42 11.84
C ILE A 209 16.39 12.49 12.96
N GLU A 210 17.18 11.49 13.33
CA GLU A 210 16.87 10.60 14.46
C GLU A 210 16.84 11.38 15.78
N ASN A 211 17.78 12.30 16.01
CA ASN A 211 17.79 13.18 17.17
C ASN A 211 16.60 14.16 17.19
N PHE A 212 16.10 14.57 16.05
CA PHE A 212 14.87 15.37 15.93
C PHE A 212 13.62 14.58 16.33
N GLY A 213 13.69 13.24 16.37
CA GLY A 213 12.59 12.37 16.83
C GLY A 213 11.99 11.44 15.79
N PHE A 214 12.59 11.33 14.61
CA PHE A 214 12.19 10.31 13.62
C PHE A 214 12.71 8.93 14.03
N ALA A 215 11.99 7.89 13.62
CA ALA A 215 12.36 6.51 13.96
C ALA A 215 13.66 6.05 13.27
N MET A 216 13.99 6.63 12.12
CA MET A 216 15.23 6.40 11.36
C MET A 216 15.49 7.57 10.41
N GLY A 217 16.73 7.72 10.01
CA GLY A 217 17.14 8.72 9.04
C GLY A 217 16.73 8.35 7.59
N PRO A 218 16.78 9.33 6.66
CA PRO A 218 16.29 9.16 5.29
C PRO A 218 17.08 8.13 4.48
N PHE A 219 18.38 8.01 4.70
CA PHE A 219 19.21 7.06 3.95
C PHE A 219 19.00 5.63 4.45
N ARG A 220 18.91 5.44 5.77
CA ARG A 220 18.54 4.16 6.38
C ARG A 220 17.16 3.70 5.95
N MET A 221 16.20 4.63 5.85
CA MET A 221 14.87 4.36 5.33
C MET A 221 14.92 3.95 3.85
N GLY A 222 15.74 4.61 3.04
CA GLY A 222 15.96 4.27 1.63
C GLY A 222 16.51 2.86 1.44
N ASP A 223 17.53 2.48 2.22
CA ASP A 223 18.11 1.14 2.20
C ASP A 223 17.10 0.05 2.60
N LEU A 224 16.27 0.33 3.59
CA LEU A 224 15.23 -0.60 4.04
C LEU A 224 14.09 -0.75 3.02
N ALA A 225 13.72 0.35 2.34
CA ALA A 225 12.62 0.36 1.37
C ALA A 225 13.01 -0.19 -0.01
N GLY A 226 14.28 -0.09 -0.35
CA GLY A 226 14.83 -0.39 -1.67
C GLY A 226 15.06 0.88 -2.51
N ASN A 227 16.32 1.14 -2.88
CA ASN A 227 16.73 2.31 -3.64
C ASN A 227 16.26 2.27 -5.11
N ASP A 228 15.96 1.08 -5.63
CA ASP A 228 15.43 0.83 -6.97
C ASP A 228 14.06 1.49 -7.19
N ILE A 229 13.22 1.53 -6.17
CA ILE A 229 11.91 2.19 -6.24
C ILE A 229 12.08 3.68 -6.57
N GLY A 230 12.94 4.37 -5.82
CA GLY A 230 13.25 5.78 -6.05
C GLY A 230 13.93 6.01 -7.41
N TRP A 231 14.77 5.07 -7.85
CA TRP A 231 15.44 5.13 -9.14
C TRP A 231 14.45 5.09 -10.31
N HIS A 232 13.52 4.12 -10.33
CA HIS A 232 12.48 4.03 -11.37
C HIS A 232 11.59 5.28 -11.41
N ILE A 233 11.26 5.87 -10.26
CA ILE A 233 10.51 7.13 -10.20
C ILE A 233 11.32 8.27 -10.83
N ARG A 234 12.62 8.40 -10.52
CA ARG A 234 13.50 9.44 -11.11
C ARG A 234 13.64 9.28 -12.61
N GLN A 235 13.83 8.04 -13.13
CA GLN A 235 13.93 7.79 -14.57
C GLN A 235 12.70 8.32 -15.32
N ARG A 236 11.49 8.09 -14.79
CA ARG A 236 10.26 8.66 -15.34
C ARG A 236 10.28 10.18 -15.29
N ARG A 237 10.66 10.75 -14.16
CA ARG A 237 10.65 12.20 -13.92
C ARG A 237 11.68 12.97 -14.71
N TYR A 238 12.81 12.38 -15.06
CA TYR A 238 13.77 13.00 -15.98
C TYR A 238 13.12 13.36 -17.32
N VAL A 239 12.15 12.57 -17.75
CA VAL A 239 11.37 12.82 -18.99
C VAL A 239 10.21 13.77 -18.74
N GLU A 240 9.46 13.56 -17.66
CA GLU A 240 8.24 14.34 -17.37
C GLU A 240 8.53 15.74 -16.81
N ARG A 241 9.63 15.87 -16.07
CA ARG A 241 10.03 17.12 -15.37
C ARG A 241 11.52 17.41 -15.54
N PRO A 242 11.98 17.66 -16.77
CA PRO A 242 13.38 18.00 -17.04
C PRO A 242 13.81 19.36 -16.48
N ASP A 243 12.84 20.18 -16.08
CA ASP A 243 13.01 21.47 -15.41
C ASP A 243 13.53 21.40 -13.98
N LEU A 244 13.44 20.20 -13.34
CA LEU A 244 13.86 20.01 -11.96
C LEU A 244 15.32 19.57 -11.85
N THR A 245 15.98 20.03 -10.78
CA THR A 245 17.31 19.52 -10.41
C THR A 245 17.21 18.22 -9.66
N TYR A 246 18.04 17.25 -10.04
CA TYR A 246 18.11 15.92 -9.43
C TYR A 246 19.55 15.60 -9.03
N SER A 247 19.73 15.03 -7.85
CA SER A 247 21.01 14.39 -7.48
C SER A 247 21.20 13.07 -8.23
N ARG A 248 22.42 12.78 -8.60
CA ARG A 248 22.81 11.51 -9.21
C ARG A 248 23.29 10.46 -8.20
N ALA A 249 23.39 10.81 -6.92
CA ALA A 249 23.93 9.91 -5.91
C ALA A 249 23.14 8.59 -5.81
N GLY A 250 21.82 8.66 -5.71
CA GLY A 250 20.96 7.48 -5.68
C GLY A 250 20.97 6.66 -6.97
N ASP A 251 21.14 7.30 -8.14
CA ASP A 251 21.25 6.61 -9.43
C ASP A 251 22.53 5.79 -9.51
N ARG A 252 23.66 6.39 -9.10
CA ARG A 252 24.96 5.71 -9.08
C ARG A 252 24.96 4.46 -8.20
N LEU A 253 24.28 4.52 -7.04
CA LEU A 253 24.12 3.33 -6.19
C LEU A 253 23.40 2.21 -6.94
N CYS A 254 22.29 2.54 -7.61
CA CYS A 254 21.52 1.55 -8.38
C CYS A 254 22.28 1.02 -9.61
N GLU A 255 23.00 1.90 -10.32
CA GLU A 255 23.89 1.51 -11.43
C GLU A 255 25.00 0.54 -10.98
N MET A 256 25.45 0.64 -9.74
CA MET A 256 26.41 -0.28 -9.09
C MET A 256 25.75 -1.56 -8.54
N GLY A 257 24.45 -1.76 -8.74
CA GLY A 257 23.69 -2.90 -8.21
C GLY A 257 23.41 -2.83 -6.69
N ARG A 258 23.52 -1.65 -6.07
CA ARG A 258 23.28 -1.44 -4.64
C ARG A 258 21.86 -0.94 -4.43
N PHE A 259 20.94 -1.87 -4.22
CA PHE A 259 19.51 -1.57 -4.08
C PHE A 259 19.03 -1.42 -2.62
N GLY A 260 19.91 -1.59 -1.65
CA GLY A 260 19.61 -1.57 -0.21
C GLY A 260 19.84 -2.94 0.43
N GLN A 261 19.17 -3.16 1.58
CA GLN A 261 19.30 -4.41 2.38
C GLN A 261 18.51 -5.57 1.77
#